data_5401dbafe55f9f8921937086723ead4d
#
_entry.id   5401dbafe55f9f8921937086723ead4d
#
_cell.length_a   1.000
_cell.length_b   1.000
_cell.length_c   1.000
_cell.angle_alpha   90.00
_cell.angle_beta   90.00
_cell.angle_gamma   90.00
#
_symmetry.space_group_name_H-M   'P 1'
#
loop_
_entity.id
_entity.type
_entity.pdbx_description
1 polymer ?
#
loop_
_entity_poly.entity_id
_entity_poly.type
_entity_poly.pdbx_seq_one_letter_code
_entity_poly.pdbx_strand_id
1 'polypeptide(L)'
;PITEEFELTDLSMLKEGKNVIAVEVHQDRETSSDIYFGCNSLILSSEEIEKEEPKVSDISLTVGADESEVNFTWYTNFDEETELQVAKKSDMNGDIFPVEKAKSYKGEITKIDDINRSNKASAINLEENTDYVYRIGKEGVWSEVNNLSTKDRNKFNFLLAGDPQIGSGSIESDINGWTDTLNKAISKFPDASFLISAGDQVNKAGNEAEYDGYLSPEVLESLPVATNVGNHDVGINYTQHFNVPNLSTLGSNAAGGDYSFRYGNALFISLNSNNTSSAEHEQFIQETIEKNKDAKWRIVTFHHSIYSVASHSLEDSILSRRETLVPIFDKNDIDVVLMGHDHVYTRSYQMEGFKELKNQTLDNEGNVVDPEGTLYLTANSASGSKYYNILENEDFTYAAVKDQSKVPTISNIEMTD
;
A
#
# COMPACT_ATOMS: atom_id res chain seq x y z
N PRO A 1 19.38 16.00 -4.15
CA PRO A 1 19.51 17.05 -5.17
C PRO A 1 18.29 17.96 -5.08
N ILE A 2 18.51 19.27 -5.08
CA ILE A 2 17.41 20.23 -5.19
C ILE A 2 17.14 20.31 -6.69
N THR A 3 15.91 19.99 -7.11
CA THR A 3 15.46 20.26 -8.47
C THR A 3 14.71 21.58 -8.43
N GLU A 4 15.21 22.57 -9.10
CA GLU A 4 14.54 23.86 -9.28
C GLU A 4 14.14 23.99 -10.73
N GLU A 5 12.87 24.36 -10.97
CA GLU A 5 12.40 24.73 -12.30
C GLU A 5 12.48 26.24 -12.45
N PHE A 6 13.02 26.69 -13.56
CA PHE A 6 13.11 28.09 -13.91
C PHE A 6 12.27 28.36 -15.14
N GLU A 7 11.27 29.20 -14.99
CA GLU A 7 10.51 29.72 -16.12
C GLU A 7 11.14 30.99 -16.68
N LEU A 8 11.49 30.99 -17.96
CA LEU A 8 11.93 32.17 -18.69
C LEU A 8 10.72 32.85 -19.31
N THR A 9 10.16 33.82 -18.64
CA THR A 9 9.01 34.60 -19.11
C THR A 9 9.32 35.63 -20.18
N ASP A 10 10.58 36.12 -20.26
CA ASP A 10 11.04 37.03 -21.30
C ASP A 10 11.81 36.29 -22.40
N LEU A 11 11.11 35.96 -23.46
CA LEU A 11 11.65 35.26 -24.62
C LEU A 11 12.15 36.23 -25.71
N SER A 12 12.15 37.57 -25.46
CA SER A 12 12.55 38.59 -26.44
C SER A 12 14.00 38.48 -26.88
N MET A 13 14.84 37.82 -26.09
CA MET A 13 16.24 37.56 -26.39
C MET A 13 16.49 36.36 -27.31
N LEU A 14 15.51 35.51 -27.52
CA LEU A 14 15.63 34.35 -28.41
C LEU A 14 15.58 34.80 -29.87
N LYS A 15 16.46 34.22 -30.69
CA LYS A 15 16.56 34.51 -32.13
C LYS A 15 16.28 33.22 -32.93
N GLU A 16 15.79 33.40 -34.13
CA GLU A 16 15.72 32.28 -35.08
C GLU A 16 17.14 31.74 -35.33
N GLY A 17 17.31 30.42 -35.15
CA GLY A 17 18.56 29.72 -35.28
C GLY A 17 19.20 29.37 -33.94
N LYS A 18 20.51 29.41 -33.84
CA LYS A 18 21.25 28.93 -32.68
C LYS A 18 21.20 29.91 -31.50
N ASN A 19 20.67 29.51 -30.38
CA ASN A 19 20.73 30.21 -29.09
C ASN A 19 21.66 29.45 -28.13
N VAL A 20 22.26 30.15 -27.18
CA VAL A 20 23.12 29.55 -26.14
C VAL A 20 22.59 29.93 -24.78
N ILE A 21 22.38 28.95 -23.95
CA ILE A 21 22.04 29.10 -22.54
C ILE A 21 23.35 28.94 -21.75
N ALA A 22 23.70 29.95 -20.92
CA ALA A 22 24.82 29.88 -20.01
C ALA A 22 24.29 29.70 -18.58
N VAL A 23 24.81 28.74 -17.87
CA VAL A 23 24.45 28.45 -16.48
C VAL A 23 25.71 28.55 -15.64
N GLU A 24 25.65 29.33 -14.55
CA GLU A 24 26.69 29.42 -13.56
C GLU A 24 26.26 28.73 -12.27
N VAL A 25 27.03 27.76 -11.83
CA VAL A 25 26.76 26.96 -10.62
C VAL A 25 27.78 27.33 -9.55
N HIS A 26 27.31 27.78 -8.39
CA HIS A 26 28.15 28.16 -7.25
C HIS A 26 28.08 27.07 -6.17
N GLN A 27 29.25 26.77 -5.59
CA GLN A 27 29.33 25.95 -4.39
C GLN A 27 28.97 26.76 -3.14
N ASP A 28 28.21 26.15 -2.24
CA ASP A 28 27.90 26.74 -0.93
C ASP A 28 29.14 26.86 -0.01
N ARG A 29 30.13 25.95 -0.17
CA ARG A 29 31.38 25.95 0.62
C ARG A 29 32.58 25.49 -0.22
N GLU A 30 33.75 26.04 0.05
CA GLU A 30 35.04 25.69 -0.61
C GLU A 30 35.42 24.19 -0.47
N THR A 31 34.86 23.51 0.53
CA THR A 31 35.12 22.07 0.83
C THR A 31 34.05 21.12 0.33
N SER A 32 33.05 21.59 -0.38
CA SER A 32 32.04 20.72 -0.99
C SER A 32 32.67 19.93 -2.14
N SER A 33 32.46 18.61 -2.17
CA SER A 33 33.00 17.71 -3.20
C SER A 33 32.13 17.60 -4.45
N ASP A 34 30.86 18.06 -4.36
CA ASP A 34 29.86 17.74 -5.38
C ASP A 34 29.23 19.00 -5.96
N ILE A 35 29.63 19.36 -7.17
CA ILE A 35 28.88 20.25 -8.05
C ILE A 35 28.26 19.43 -9.14
N TYR A 36 26.94 19.43 -9.21
CA TYR A 36 26.20 18.78 -10.28
C TYR A 36 25.20 19.74 -10.89
N PHE A 37 25.23 19.85 -12.22
CA PHE A 37 24.19 20.47 -13.01
C PHE A 37 23.71 19.49 -14.07
N GLY A 38 22.42 19.23 -14.08
CA GLY A 38 21.75 18.42 -15.10
C GLY A 38 20.55 19.18 -15.63
N CYS A 39 20.43 19.32 -16.94
CA CYS A 39 19.23 19.80 -17.59
C CYS A 39 18.49 18.57 -18.15
N ASN A 40 17.35 18.22 -17.54
CA ASN A 40 16.58 17.05 -17.98
C ASN A 40 15.75 17.35 -19.23
N SER A 41 15.26 18.58 -19.36
CA SER A 41 14.57 19.00 -20.56
C SER A 41 14.68 20.52 -20.76
N LEU A 42 14.68 20.95 -22.01
CA LEU A 42 14.47 22.35 -22.38
C LEU A 42 13.30 22.35 -23.38
N ILE A 43 12.17 22.85 -22.95
CA ILE A 43 10.98 22.95 -23.80
C ILE A 43 10.85 24.38 -24.29
N LEU A 44 10.96 24.60 -25.59
CA LEU A 44 10.56 25.84 -26.25
C LEU A 44 9.21 25.56 -26.94
N SER A 45 8.14 26.06 -26.37
CA SER A 45 6.82 26.00 -27.01
C SER A 45 6.43 27.37 -27.53
N SER A 46 6.12 27.46 -28.83
CA SER A 46 5.45 28.60 -29.43
C SER A 46 3.94 28.40 -29.53
N GLU A 47 3.46 27.24 -29.08
CA GLU A 47 2.05 26.90 -29.07
C GLU A 47 1.55 27.04 -27.60
N GLU A 48 0.34 27.54 -27.46
CA GLU A 48 -0.36 27.39 -26.18
C GLU A 48 -0.28 25.90 -25.79
N ILE A 49 0.23 25.60 -24.58
CA ILE A 49 0.17 24.25 -24.06
C ILE A 49 -1.31 23.89 -24.11
N GLU A 50 -1.69 22.96 -25.00
CA GLU A 50 -3.06 22.43 -25.00
C GLU A 50 -3.30 21.95 -23.55
N LYS A 51 -4.18 22.65 -22.84
CA LYS A 51 -4.60 22.18 -21.54
C LYS A 51 -5.20 20.80 -21.74
N GLU A 52 -4.62 19.82 -21.12
CA GLU A 52 -5.24 18.49 -21.10
C GLU A 52 -6.70 18.62 -20.67
N GLU A 53 -7.59 17.87 -21.33
CA GLU A 53 -8.99 17.81 -20.93
C GLU A 53 -9.09 17.44 -19.45
N PRO A 54 -10.03 18.04 -18.71
CA PRO A 54 -10.24 17.71 -17.32
C PRO A 54 -10.47 16.20 -17.12
N LYS A 55 -9.69 15.59 -16.26
CA LYS A 55 -9.80 14.14 -16.00
C LYS A 55 -9.70 13.82 -14.50
N VAL A 56 -10.28 12.67 -14.14
CA VAL A 56 -10.07 11.93 -12.89
C VAL A 56 -9.18 10.73 -13.20
N SER A 57 -8.13 10.51 -12.40
CA SER A 57 -7.19 9.40 -12.58
C SER A 57 -6.75 8.83 -11.22
N ASP A 58 -5.94 7.78 -11.23
CA ASP A 58 -5.27 7.19 -10.08
C ASP A 58 -6.21 6.91 -8.92
N ILE A 59 -7.35 6.29 -9.24
CA ILE A 59 -8.34 5.91 -8.23
C ILE A 59 -7.76 4.77 -7.39
N SER A 60 -7.64 5.01 -6.10
CA SER A 60 -7.17 4.05 -5.11
C SER A 60 -8.24 3.84 -4.04
N LEU A 61 -8.58 2.59 -3.80
CA LEU A 61 -9.45 2.18 -2.71
C LEU A 61 -8.58 1.62 -1.58
N THR A 62 -8.75 2.16 -0.38
CA THR A 62 -8.13 1.61 0.83
C THR A 62 -9.19 1.17 1.82
N VAL A 63 -8.82 0.22 2.69
CA VAL A 63 -9.72 -0.21 3.78
C VAL A 63 -10.15 1.00 4.62
N GLY A 64 -11.37 0.98 5.14
CA GLY A 64 -11.86 1.96 6.10
C GLY A 64 -11.51 1.61 7.54
N ALA A 65 -12.05 2.35 8.49
CA ALA A 65 -11.84 2.09 9.91
C ALA A 65 -12.44 0.74 10.35
N ASP A 66 -13.52 0.32 9.70
CA ASP A 66 -14.15 -1.00 9.85
C ASP A 66 -14.77 -1.45 8.52
N GLU A 67 -15.41 -2.63 8.52
CA GLU A 67 -16.01 -3.26 7.34
C GLU A 67 -17.15 -2.48 6.69
N SER A 68 -17.67 -1.44 7.36
CA SER A 68 -18.75 -0.55 6.84
C SER A 68 -18.22 0.71 6.16
N GLU A 69 -16.90 0.82 6.02
CA GLU A 69 -16.23 1.99 5.45
C GLU A 69 -15.21 1.57 4.38
N VAL A 70 -15.13 2.35 3.30
CA VAL A 70 -14.06 2.27 2.30
C VAL A 70 -13.55 3.67 2.03
N ASN A 71 -12.24 3.84 2.08
CA ASN A 71 -11.58 5.09 1.81
C ASN A 71 -11.13 5.17 0.34
N PHE A 72 -11.21 6.34 -0.23
CA PHE A 72 -10.87 6.61 -1.61
C PHE A 72 -9.84 7.72 -1.71
N THR A 73 -8.97 7.60 -2.68
CA THR A 73 -8.10 8.66 -3.17
C THR A 73 -8.22 8.70 -4.69
N TRP A 74 -8.14 9.87 -5.28
CA TRP A 74 -8.07 10.06 -6.74
C TRP A 74 -7.35 11.34 -7.10
N TYR A 75 -6.81 11.38 -8.30
CA TYR A 75 -6.17 12.57 -8.84
C TYR A 75 -7.08 13.33 -9.79
N THR A 76 -6.89 14.65 -9.83
CA THR A 76 -7.49 15.53 -10.85
C THR A 76 -6.45 16.48 -11.39
N ASN A 77 -6.55 16.84 -12.69
CA ASN A 77 -5.73 17.88 -13.31
C ASN A 77 -6.44 19.25 -13.33
N PHE A 78 -7.34 19.47 -12.38
CA PHE A 78 -8.10 20.72 -12.22
C PHE A 78 -8.38 21.00 -10.73
N ASP A 79 -8.72 22.27 -10.40
CA ASP A 79 -8.83 22.75 -9.01
C ASP A 79 -10.25 22.67 -8.43
N GLU A 80 -11.28 22.40 -9.23
CA GLU A 80 -12.63 22.39 -8.75
C GLU A 80 -12.91 21.18 -7.87
N GLU A 81 -13.83 21.41 -6.92
CA GLU A 81 -14.28 20.35 -6.01
C GLU A 81 -14.89 19.16 -6.76
N THR A 82 -14.51 17.96 -6.33
CA THR A 82 -15.04 16.70 -6.80
C THR A 82 -15.70 15.93 -5.68
N GLU A 83 -16.52 14.97 -6.03
CA GLU A 83 -17.19 14.09 -5.09
C GLU A 83 -17.11 12.62 -5.51
N LEU A 84 -17.14 11.77 -4.52
CA LEU A 84 -17.39 10.34 -4.65
C LEU A 84 -18.90 10.12 -4.51
N GLN A 85 -19.55 9.53 -5.50
CA GLN A 85 -20.94 9.10 -5.43
C GLN A 85 -21.01 7.58 -5.33
N VAL A 86 -21.76 7.08 -4.34
CA VAL A 86 -21.95 5.64 -4.08
C VAL A 86 -23.42 5.31 -3.98
N ALA A 87 -23.86 4.26 -4.67
CA ALA A 87 -25.24 3.78 -4.62
C ALA A 87 -25.25 2.23 -4.61
N LYS A 88 -26.35 1.64 -4.15
CA LYS A 88 -26.55 0.19 -4.28
C LYS A 88 -26.66 -0.19 -5.75
N LYS A 89 -25.98 -1.25 -6.16
CA LYS A 89 -26.03 -1.77 -7.53
C LYS A 89 -27.46 -2.17 -7.95
N SER A 90 -28.26 -2.63 -7.00
CA SER A 90 -29.69 -2.94 -7.21
C SER A 90 -30.55 -1.74 -7.62
N ASP A 91 -30.08 -0.52 -7.42
CA ASP A 91 -30.78 0.72 -7.77
C ASP A 91 -30.47 1.18 -9.21
N MET A 92 -29.52 0.54 -9.89
CA MET A 92 -29.22 0.82 -11.30
C MET A 92 -30.40 0.46 -12.23
N ASN A 93 -30.54 1.24 -13.30
CA ASN A 93 -31.47 0.91 -14.39
C ASN A 93 -30.65 0.65 -15.68
N GLY A 94 -30.34 -0.62 -15.91
CA GLY A 94 -29.35 -1.01 -16.91
C GLY A 94 -27.97 -0.47 -16.51
N ASP A 95 -27.32 0.24 -17.43
CA ASP A 95 -26.00 0.85 -17.19
C ASP A 95 -26.07 2.29 -16.64
N ILE A 96 -27.27 2.78 -16.30
CA ILE A 96 -27.46 4.16 -15.83
C ILE A 96 -27.19 4.22 -14.32
N PHE A 97 -26.21 5.06 -13.93
CA PHE A 97 -25.88 5.32 -12.53
C PHE A 97 -27.07 5.99 -11.81
N PRO A 98 -27.47 5.51 -10.62
CA PRO A 98 -28.69 5.93 -9.93
C PRO A 98 -28.48 7.21 -9.10
N VAL A 99 -28.27 8.34 -9.74
CA VAL A 99 -27.90 9.63 -9.13
C VAL A 99 -28.82 10.01 -7.97
N GLU A 100 -30.13 9.87 -8.14
CA GLU A 100 -31.12 10.28 -7.11
C GLU A 100 -31.06 9.44 -5.82
N LYS A 101 -30.41 8.27 -5.86
CA LYS A 101 -30.26 7.36 -4.73
C LYS A 101 -28.84 7.29 -4.20
N ALA A 102 -27.91 7.91 -4.90
CA ALA A 102 -26.50 7.91 -4.51
C ALA A 102 -26.28 8.79 -3.27
N LYS A 103 -25.41 8.32 -2.39
CA LYS A 103 -24.79 9.16 -1.36
C LYS A 103 -23.58 9.82 -1.96
N SER A 104 -23.44 11.13 -1.72
CA SER A 104 -22.27 11.91 -2.15
C SER A 104 -21.36 12.19 -0.97
N TYR A 105 -20.06 12.02 -1.21
CA TYR A 105 -19.01 12.33 -0.25
C TYR A 105 -18.03 13.31 -0.93
N LYS A 106 -17.88 14.48 -0.33
CA LYS A 106 -17.02 15.54 -0.88
C LYS A 106 -15.55 15.16 -0.76
N GLY A 107 -14.78 15.35 -1.82
CA GLY A 107 -13.35 15.16 -1.81
C GLY A 107 -12.62 16.28 -1.04
N GLU A 108 -11.70 15.89 -0.16
CA GLU A 108 -10.71 16.81 0.41
C GLU A 108 -9.54 16.95 -0.56
N ILE A 109 -9.40 18.13 -1.13
CA ILE A 109 -8.42 18.41 -2.17
C ILE A 109 -7.09 18.88 -1.59
N THR A 110 -5.99 18.32 -2.06
CA THR A 110 -4.62 18.74 -1.74
C THR A 110 -3.83 18.95 -3.04
N LYS A 111 -3.22 20.12 -3.21
CA LYS A 111 -2.34 20.39 -4.35
C LYS A 111 -1.08 19.55 -4.21
N ILE A 112 -0.73 18.79 -5.28
CA ILE A 112 0.50 18.00 -5.37
C ILE A 112 1.57 18.81 -6.10
N ASP A 113 1.25 19.25 -7.30
CA ASP A 113 2.11 20.04 -8.17
C ASP A 113 1.29 21.08 -8.95
N ASP A 114 1.81 21.61 -10.04
CA ASP A 114 1.09 22.61 -10.84
C ASP A 114 -0.01 22.01 -11.72
N ILE A 115 -0.02 20.70 -11.91
CA ILE A 115 -0.98 19.98 -12.74
C ILE A 115 -1.95 19.19 -11.87
N ASN A 116 -1.43 18.42 -10.87
CA ASN A 116 -2.16 17.39 -10.18
C ASN A 116 -2.67 17.82 -8.79
N ARG A 117 -3.84 17.30 -8.44
CA ARG A 117 -4.48 17.42 -7.12
C ARG A 117 -4.83 16.02 -6.63
N SER A 118 -4.44 15.69 -5.39
CA SER A 118 -4.96 14.52 -4.69
C SER A 118 -6.23 14.88 -3.96
N ASN A 119 -7.24 14.05 -4.11
CA ASN A 119 -8.53 14.19 -3.44
C ASN A 119 -8.79 12.94 -2.60
N LYS A 120 -9.38 13.11 -1.41
CA LYS A 120 -9.69 12.01 -0.50
C LYS A 120 -11.13 12.11 0.00
N ALA A 121 -11.80 10.96 0.06
CA ALA A 121 -13.10 10.83 0.69
C ALA A 121 -13.29 9.43 1.28
N SER A 122 -14.25 9.28 2.20
CA SER A 122 -14.63 7.99 2.77
C SER A 122 -16.10 7.71 2.53
N ALA A 123 -16.41 6.56 1.94
CA ALA A 123 -17.77 6.03 1.89
C ALA A 123 -18.05 5.30 3.20
N ILE A 124 -18.98 5.78 3.98
CA ILE A 124 -19.30 5.31 5.33
C ILE A 124 -20.71 4.76 5.46
N ASN A 125 -20.93 3.92 6.48
CA ASN A 125 -22.20 3.24 6.75
C ASN A 125 -22.68 2.41 5.54
N LEU A 126 -21.75 1.65 4.97
CA LEU A 126 -22.05 0.65 3.97
C LEU A 126 -22.72 -0.56 4.64
N GLU A 127 -23.75 -1.11 4.02
CA GLU A 127 -24.43 -2.29 4.52
C GLU A 127 -23.63 -3.54 4.19
N GLU A 128 -23.57 -4.51 5.09
CA GLU A 128 -22.91 -5.79 4.92
C GLU A 128 -23.53 -6.60 3.76
N ASN A 129 -22.72 -7.45 3.11
CA ASN A 129 -23.14 -8.33 2.01
C ASN A 129 -23.93 -7.58 0.90
N THR A 130 -23.43 -6.40 0.53
CA THR A 130 -24.12 -5.52 -0.41
C THR A 130 -23.22 -5.11 -1.56
N ASP A 131 -23.75 -5.24 -2.79
CA ASP A 131 -23.09 -4.75 -3.98
C ASP A 131 -23.44 -3.27 -4.20
N TYR A 132 -22.41 -2.47 -4.41
CA TYR A 132 -22.49 -1.05 -4.70
C TYR A 132 -21.88 -0.75 -6.08
N VAL A 133 -22.24 0.41 -6.60
CA VAL A 133 -21.57 1.09 -7.71
C VAL A 133 -21.14 2.46 -7.26
N TYR A 134 -20.01 2.92 -7.77
CA TYR A 134 -19.53 4.26 -7.48
C TYR A 134 -19.01 4.94 -8.76
N ARG A 135 -18.96 6.25 -8.70
CA ARG A 135 -18.24 7.11 -9.65
C ARG A 135 -17.63 8.29 -8.92
N ILE A 136 -16.59 8.86 -9.49
CA ILE A 136 -15.84 9.95 -8.90
C ILE A 136 -15.72 11.09 -9.90
N GLY A 137 -15.89 12.33 -9.43
CA GLY A 137 -15.73 13.49 -10.27
C GLY A 137 -16.68 14.64 -9.94
N LYS A 138 -17.12 15.34 -10.95
CA LYS A 138 -18.09 16.44 -10.89
C LYS A 138 -18.94 16.46 -12.15
N GLU A 139 -19.97 17.32 -12.20
CA GLU A 139 -20.77 17.48 -13.40
C GLU A 139 -19.91 17.81 -14.62
N GLY A 140 -20.08 17.03 -15.69
CA GLY A 140 -19.32 17.10 -16.94
C GLY A 140 -17.98 16.35 -16.95
N VAL A 141 -17.46 15.89 -15.80
CA VAL A 141 -16.21 15.12 -15.69
C VAL A 141 -16.35 14.02 -14.63
N TRP A 142 -16.86 12.86 -15.03
CA TRP A 142 -17.00 11.68 -14.17
C TRP A 142 -16.04 10.57 -14.59
N SER A 143 -15.56 9.78 -13.63
CA SER A 143 -14.93 8.49 -13.92
C SER A 143 -15.94 7.52 -14.54
N GLU A 144 -15.47 6.40 -15.03
CA GLU A 144 -16.33 5.23 -15.29
C GLU A 144 -17.07 4.82 -14.01
N VAL A 145 -18.16 4.05 -14.18
CA VAL A 145 -18.93 3.51 -13.06
C VAL A 145 -18.29 2.18 -12.63
N ASN A 146 -17.71 2.18 -11.45
CA ASN A 146 -17.01 1.02 -10.91
C ASN A 146 -17.85 0.29 -9.86
N ASN A 147 -17.51 -0.97 -9.58
CA ASN A 147 -18.17 -1.80 -8.59
C ASN A 147 -17.41 -1.76 -7.25
N LEU A 148 -18.14 -1.94 -6.18
CA LEU A 148 -17.63 -2.14 -4.83
C LEU A 148 -18.56 -3.12 -4.13
N SER A 149 -18.04 -4.07 -3.36
CA SER A 149 -18.86 -5.02 -2.60
C SER A 149 -18.37 -5.11 -1.17
N THR A 150 -19.29 -5.01 -0.22
CA THR A 150 -19.03 -5.38 1.17
C THR A 150 -19.32 -6.86 1.35
N LYS A 151 -18.57 -7.52 2.24
CA LYS A 151 -18.65 -8.97 2.47
C LYS A 151 -19.13 -9.28 3.88
N ASP A 152 -19.28 -10.57 4.18
CA ASP A 152 -19.63 -11.06 5.52
C ASP A 152 -18.49 -10.76 6.51
N ARG A 153 -18.82 -10.15 7.64
CA ARG A 153 -17.85 -9.81 8.69
C ARG A 153 -17.49 -10.98 9.60
N ASN A 154 -18.31 -12.02 9.65
CA ASN A 154 -18.11 -13.18 10.53
C ASN A 154 -17.36 -14.31 9.81
N LYS A 155 -17.43 -14.31 8.48
CA LYS A 155 -16.71 -15.25 7.63
C LYS A 155 -16.19 -14.51 6.40
N PHE A 156 -14.93 -14.16 6.42
CA PHE A 156 -14.30 -13.42 5.33
C PHE A 156 -12.92 -13.99 5.00
N ASN A 157 -12.42 -13.60 3.87
CA ASN A 157 -11.04 -13.87 3.49
C ASN A 157 -10.40 -12.59 2.95
N PHE A 158 -9.10 -12.52 3.10
CA PHE A 158 -8.29 -11.44 2.52
C PHE A 158 -7.06 -12.00 1.85
N LEU A 159 -6.53 -11.22 0.91
CA LEU A 159 -5.32 -11.56 0.18
C LEU A 159 -4.12 -10.90 0.83
N LEU A 160 -2.96 -11.55 0.76
CA LEU A 160 -1.67 -10.98 1.16
C LEU A 160 -0.72 -11.03 -0.03
N ALA A 161 -0.27 -9.86 -0.48
CA ALA A 161 0.72 -9.66 -1.52
C ALA A 161 1.99 -9.05 -0.93
N GLY A 162 3.16 -9.60 -1.25
CA GLY A 162 4.46 -9.01 -0.95
C GLY A 162 5.00 -8.29 -2.17
N ASP A 163 5.60 -7.15 -1.95
CA ASP A 163 6.54 -6.46 -2.84
C ASP A 163 6.16 -6.50 -4.34
N PRO A 164 5.07 -5.82 -4.75
CA PRO A 164 4.81 -5.61 -6.17
C PRO A 164 5.96 -4.86 -6.83
N GLN A 165 6.55 -3.93 -6.13
CA GLN A 165 7.76 -3.16 -6.43
C GLN A 165 7.87 -2.77 -7.90
N ILE A 166 6.80 -2.13 -8.42
CA ILE A 166 6.70 -1.67 -9.81
C ILE A 166 7.90 -0.77 -10.14
N GLY A 167 8.64 -1.13 -11.18
CA GLY A 167 9.85 -0.43 -11.62
C GLY A 167 11.16 -1.06 -11.14
N SER A 168 11.12 -2.15 -10.35
CA SER A 168 12.32 -2.90 -9.93
C SER A 168 12.92 -3.73 -11.07
N GLY A 169 12.09 -4.33 -11.91
CA GLY A 169 12.46 -4.89 -13.20
C GLY A 169 12.31 -3.84 -14.30
N SER A 170 11.19 -3.87 -15.00
CA SER A 170 10.72 -2.77 -15.85
C SER A 170 9.27 -2.48 -15.49
N ILE A 171 8.86 -1.22 -15.59
CA ILE A 171 7.48 -0.81 -15.26
C ILE A 171 6.49 -1.70 -16.01
N GLU A 172 6.66 -1.89 -17.32
CA GLU A 172 5.74 -2.69 -18.14
C GLU A 172 5.68 -4.17 -17.70
N SER A 173 6.84 -4.82 -17.47
CA SER A 173 6.85 -6.22 -17.05
C SER A 173 6.26 -6.42 -15.67
N ASP A 174 6.52 -5.49 -14.77
CA ASP A 174 6.08 -5.57 -13.38
C ASP A 174 4.56 -5.32 -13.29
N ILE A 175 4.01 -4.37 -14.06
CA ILE A 175 2.57 -4.17 -14.24
C ILE A 175 1.90 -5.45 -14.75
N ASN A 176 2.45 -6.07 -15.80
CA ASN A 176 1.89 -7.29 -16.36
C ASN A 176 1.87 -8.43 -15.33
N GLY A 177 2.96 -8.61 -14.58
CA GLY A 177 3.06 -9.63 -13.53
C GLY A 177 2.09 -9.35 -12.38
N TRP A 178 1.98 -8.10 -11.94
CA TRP A 178 1.06 -7.67 -10.90
C TRP A 178 -0.41 -7.88 -11.30
N THR A 179 -0.77 -7.43 -12.49
CA THR A 179 -2.13 -7.59 -13.06
C THR A 179 -2.52 -9.06 -13.19
N ASP A 180 -1.61 -9.90 -13.71
CA ASP A 180 -1.84 -11.34 -13.87
C ASP A 180 -2.05 -12.04 -12.52
N THR A 181 -1.25 -11.66 -11.51
CA THR A 181 -1.35 -12.20 -10.15
C THR A 181 -2.70 -11.85 -9.51
N LEU A 182 -3.11 -10.58 -9.57
CA LEU A 182 -4.40 -10.13 -9.03
C LEU A 182 -5.57 -10.81 -9.74
N ASN A 183 -5.56 -10.88 -11.07
CA ASN A 183 -6.62 -11.51 -11.83
C ASN A 183 -6.77 -13.01 -11.49
N LYS A 184 -5.65 -13.72 -11.33
CA LYS A 184 -5.64 -15.12 -10.89
C LYS A 184 -6.16 -15.27 -9.47
N ALA A 185 -5.77 -14.37 -8.58
CA ALA A 185 -6.19 -14.37 -7.19
C ALA A 185 -7.72 -14.20 -7.09
N ILE A 186 -8.28 -13.17 -7.72
CA ILE A 186 -9.72 -12.89 -7.68
C ILE A 186 -10.52 -13.98 -8.43
N SER A 187 -9.97 -14.53 -9.51
CA SER A 187 -10.62 -15.68 -10.18
C SER A 187 -10.74 -16.90 -9.26
N LYS A 188 -9.76 -17.10 -8.37
CA LYS A 188 -9.74 -18.22 -7.42
C LYS A 188 -10.48 -17.90 -6.11
N PHE A 189 -10.43 -16.66 -5.66
CA PHE A 189 -10.97 -16.16 -4.41
C PHE A 189 -11.86 -14.92 -4.65
N PRO A 190 -13.01 -15.08 -5.34
CA PRO A 190 -13.86 -13.95 -5.76
C PRO A 190 -14.51 -13.20 -4.58
N ASP A 191 -14.55 -13.84 -3.42
CA ASP A 191 -15.13 -13.28 -2.20
C ASP A 191 -14.10 -12.58 -1.30
N ALA A 192 -12.87 -12.35 -1.79
CA ALA A 192 -11.88 -11.61 -1.03
C ALA A 192 -12.40 -10.23 -0.65
N SER A 193 -12.32 -9.91 0.65
CA SER A 193 -12.85 -8.65 1.20
C SER A 193 -11.91 -7.48 0.97
N PHE A 194 -10.61 -7.72 1.03
CA PHE A 194 -9.56 -6.73 0.81
C PHE A 194 -8.21 -7.43 0.53
N LEU A 195 -7.24 -6.62 0.14
CA LEU A 195 -5.86 -7.02 -0.06
C LEU A 195 -4.96 -6.34 0.98
N ILE A 196 -4.07 -7.08 1.65
CA ILE A 196 -2.91 -6.51 2.35
C ILE A 196 -1.75 -6.47 1.37
N SER A 197 -1.23 -5.28 1.08
CA SER A 197 0.02 -5.08 0.35
C SER A 197 1.13 -4.85 1.37
N ALA A 198 2.06 -5.79 1.48
CA ALA A 198 3.06 -5.81 2.55
C ALA A 198 4.23 -4.82 2.35
N GLY A 199 4.03 -3.76 1.57
CA GLY A 199 5.01 -2.72 1.30
C GLY A 199 5.71 -2.87 -0.05
N ASP A 200 6.55 -1.88 -0.36
CA ASP A 200 7.24 -1.76 -1.64
C ASP A 200 6.25 -1.87 -2.82
N GLN A 201 5.26 -0.97 -2.85
CA GLN A 201 4.32 -0.85 -3.95
C GLN A 201 5.06 -0.43 -5.22
N VAL A 202 6.00 0.49 -5.06
CA VAL A 202 6.84 1.06 -6.12
C VAL A 202 8.32 0.81 -5.81
N ASN A 203 9.18 0.99 -6.81
CA ASN A 203 10.63 0.91 -6.62
C ASN A 203 11.25 2.27 -6.23
N LYS A 204 10.57 3.37 -6.57
CA LYS A 204 11.02 4.74 -6.25
C LYS A 204 9.84 5.58 -5.78
N ALA A 205 9.85 5.95 -4.51
CA ALA A 205 8.80 6.70 -3.85
C ALA A 205 8.35 8.02 -4.54
N GLY A 206 9.20 8.65 -5.33
CA GLY A 206 8.89 9.89 -6.06
C GLY A 206 8.57 9.68 -7.54
N ASN A 207 8.31 8.46 -8.00
CA ASN A 207 8.03 8.17 -9.41
C ASN A 207 6.55 7.87 -9.64
N GLU A 208 5.80 8.88 -10.10
CA GLU A 208 4.35 8.77 -10.37
C GLU A 208 4.04 7.65 -11.36
N ALA A 209 4.84 7.45 -12.40
CA ALA A 209 4.60 6.37 -13.38
C ALA A 209 4.68 4.96 -12.75
N GLU A 210 5.37 4.79 -11.63
CA GLU A 210 5.37 3.53 -10.89
C GLU A 210 4.10 3.38 -10.05
N TYR A 211 3.54 4.48 -9.49
CA TYR A 211 2.24 4.47 -8.83
C TYR A 211 1.09 4.24 -9.83
N ASP A 212 1.11 4.92 -10.99
CA ASP A 212 0.17 4.66 -12.09
C ASP A 212 0.17 3.16 -12.43
N GLY A 213 1.36 2.58 -12.51
CA GLY A 213 1.53 1.16 -12.78
C GLY A 213 1.00 0.26 -11.65
N TYR A 214 1.21 0.61 -10.40
CA TYR A 214 0.69 -0.14 -9.27
C TYR A 214 -0.84 -0.12 -9.22
N LEU A 215 -1.46 1.02 -9.52
CA LEU A 215 -2.90 1.24 -9.49
C LEU A 215 -3.63 0.79 -10.77
N SER A 216 -2.90 0.52 -11.86
CA SER A 216 -3.47 0.19 -13.17
C SER A 216 -4.31 -1.10 -13.28
N PRO A 217 -4.16 -2.15 -12.42
CA PRO A 217 -5.02 -3.31 -12.51
C PRO A 217 -6.48 -2.99 -12.14
N GLU A 218 -7.44 -3.25 -13.05
CA GLU A 218 -8.89 -3.01 -12.85
C GLU A 218 -9.44 -3.62 -11.55
N VAL A 219 -8.85 -4.72 -11.07
CA VAL A 219 -9.22 -5.36 -9.78
C VAL A 219 -9.13 -4.36 -8.63
N LEU A 220 -8.15 -3.45 -8.63
CA LEU A 220 -7.94 -2.49 -7.54
C LEU A 220 -8.99 -1.38 -7.51
N GLU A 221 -9.75 -1.20 -8.58
CA GLU A 221 -10.91 -0.30 -8.58
C GLU A 221 -12.13 -0.89 -7.85
N SER A 222 -12.07 -2.17 -7.42
CA SER A 222 -13.16 -2.84 -6.71
C SER A 222 -12.73 -3.56 -5.43
N LEU A 223 -11.44 -3.73 -5.20
CA LEU A 223 -10.85 -4.42 -4.05
C LEU A 223 -10.08 -3.42 -3.18
N PRO A 224 -10.58 -3.06 -1.99
CA PRO A 224 -9.84 -2.17 -1.08
C PRO A 224 -8.49 -2.76 -0.66
N VAL A 225 -7.47 -1.90 -0.52
CA VAL A 225 -6.12 -2.31 -0.14
C VAL A 225 -5.75 -1.75 1.22
N ALA A 226 -5.20 -2.59 2.10
CA ALA A 226 -4.47 -2.18 3.29
C ALA A 226 -2.98 -2.15 2.94
N THR A 227 -2.43 -0.95 2.72
CA THR A 227 -1.05 -0.78 2.28
C THR A 227 -0.10 -0.61 3.45
N ASN A 228 1.07 -1.27 3.44
CA ASN A 228 2.17 -0.99 4.35
C ASN A 228 3.23 -0.13 3.66
N VAL A 229 3.93 0.69 4.42
CA VAL A 229 5.05 1.48 3.89
C VAL A 229 6.29 0.60 3.80
N GLY A 230 6.73 0.28 2.59
CA GLY A 230 8.02 -0.37 2.35
C GLY A 230 9.18 0.63 2.35
N ASN A 231 10.41 0.14 2.28
CA ASN A 231 11.58 1.03 2.27
C ASN A 231 11.73 1.77 0.93
N HIS A 232 11.12 1.28 -0.13
CA HIS A 232 11.05 1.93 -1.42
C HIS A 232 9.89 2.94 -1.53
N ASP A 233 8.93 2.95 -0.60
CA ASP A 233 7.76 3.83 -0.58
C ASP A 233 7.95 5.11 0.25
N VAL A 234 9.11 5.29 0.91
CA VAL A 234 9.32 6.41 1.85
C VAL A 234 9.36 7.74 1.12
N GLY A 235 8.21 8.37 0.97
CA GLY A 235 8.01 9.65 0.31
C GLY A 235 6.61 10.19 0.50
N ILE A 236 6.43 11.48 0.26
CA ILE A 236 5.13 12.14 0.40
C ILE A 236 4.10 11.60 -0.59
N ASN A 237 4.52 11.11 -1.77
CA ASN A 237 3.67 10.54 -2.80
C ASN A 237 2.83 9.38 -2.26
N TYR A 238 3.39 8.55 -1.35
CA TYR A 238 2.63 7.49 -0.73
C TYR A 238 1.35 8.00 -0.04
N THR A 239 1.46 9.09 0.74
CA THR A 239 0.30 9.69 1.39
C THR A 239 -0.65 10.38 0.43
N GLN A 240 -0.20 10.71 -0.76
CA GLN A 240 -1.01 11.34 -1.81
C GLN A 240 -1.86 10.30 -2.56
N HIS A 241 -1.39 9.05 -2.64
CA HIS A 241 -2.11 7.94 -3.28
C HIS A 241 -2.98 7.11 -2.34
N PHE A 242 -2.67 7.09 -1.03
CA PHE A 242 -3.36 6.21 -0.10
C PHE A 242 -4.03 6.97 1.05
N ASN A 243 -5.28 6.62 1.34
CA ASN A 243 -6.11 7.19 2.41
C ASN A 243 -6.34 6.15 3.51
N VAL A 244 -5.30 5.82 4.28
CA VAL A 244 -5.39 4.80 5.32
C VAL A 244 -6.18 5.28 6.54
N PRO A 245 -6.96 4.40 7.20
CA PRO A 245 -7.80 4.79 8.33
C PRO A 245 -7.00 4.92 9.64
N ASN A 246 -7.54 5.67 10.59
CA ASN A 246 -6.98 5.77 11.94
C ASN A 246 -5.46 6.04 11.97
N LEU A 247 -4.97 6.82 11.00
CA LEU A 247 -3.55 7.16 10.86
C LEU A 247 -3.05 7.89 12.11
N SER A 248 -1.96 7.38 12.69
CA SER A 248 -1.30 7.94 13.84
C SER A 248 -0.10 8.82 13.46
N THR A 249 0.32 9.66 14.38
CA THR A 249 1.63 10.34 14.32
C THR A 249 2.76 9.48 14.89
N LEU A 250 2.44 8.40 15.60
CA LEU A 250 3.42 7.43 16.09
C LEU A 250 3.94 6.59 14.92
N GLY A 251 5.19 6.19 14.97
CA GLY A 251 5.84 5.42 13.91
C GLY A 251 6.00 6.19 12.59
N SER A 252 5.87 7.52 12.57
CA SER A 252 5.77 8.31 11.34
C SER A 252 7.10 8.60 10.67
N ASN A 253 7.03 8.76 9.35
CA ASN A 253 8.04 9.34 8.48
C ASN A 253 7.37 10.12 7.33
N ALA A 254 8.06 10.37 6.21
CA ALA A 254 7.50 11.11 5.08
C ALA A 254 6.31 10.39 4.40
N ALA A 255 6.17 9.08 4.57
CA ALA A 255 5.07 8.26 4.03
C ALA A 255 3.92 8.04 5.04
N GLY A 256 3.89 8.73 6.17
CA GLY A 256 2.88 8.59 7.21
C GLY A 256 3.36 7.75 8.40
N GLY A 257 2.44 7.42 9.29
CA GLY A 257 2.69 6.71 10.55
C GLY A 257 2.04 5.33 10.59
N ASP A 258 1.95 4.79 11.81
CA ASP A 258 1.21 3.56 12.08
C ASP A 258 -0.29 3.79 11.90
N TYR A 259 -1.04 2.77 11.48
CA TYR A 259 -2.50 2.85 11.37
C TYR A 259 -3.16 1.53 11.74
N SER A 260 -4.47 1.53 11.92
CA SER A 260 -5.22 0.32 12.27
C SER A 260 -6.63 0.31 11.70
N PHE A 261 -7.19 -0.87 11.54
CA PHE A 261 -8.58 -1.06 11.15
C PHE A 261 -9.15 -2.35 11.76
N ARG A 262 -10.46 -2.43 11.78
CA ARG A 262 -11.21 -3.65 12.12
C ARG A 262 -11.77 -4.29 10.87
N TYR A 263 -11.89 -5.61 10.90
CA TYR A 263 -12.77 -6.36 10.01
C TYR A 263 -13.34 -7.54 10.80
N GLY A 264 -14.64 -7.51 11.06
CA GLY A 264 -15.29 -8.47 11.93
C GLY A 264 -14.66 -8.54 13.31
N ASN A 265 -14.25 -9.75 13.73
CA ASN A 265 -13.61 -10.00 15.03
C ASN A 265 -12.07 -9.85 15.01
N ALA A 266 -11.49 -9.44 13.88
CA ALA A 266 -10.05 -9.21 13.75
C ALA A 266 -9.68 -7.73 13.81
N LEU A 267 -8.61 -7.44 14.56
CA LEU A 267 -7.94 -6.14 14.62
C LEU A 267 -6.67 -6.22 13.80
N PHE A 268 -6.53 -5.36 12.82
CA PHE A 268 -5.35 -5.20 11.99
C PHE A 268 -4.57 -3.96 12.43
N ILE A 269 -3.28 -4.12 12.69
CA ILE A 269 -2.36 -3.07 13.14
C ILE A 269 -1.21 -2.99 12.13
N SER A 270 -1.17 -1.92 11.35
CA SER A 270 -0.11 -1.67 10.38
C SER A 270 0.95 -0.77 11.00
N LEU A 271 2.19 -1.23 11.02
CA LEU A 271 3.34 -0.49 11.52
C LEU A 271 4.19 0.02 10.36
N ASN A 272 4.60 1.27 10.41
CA ASN A 272 5.59 1.80 9.49
C ASN A 272 7.00 1.43 9.98
N SER A 273 7.45 0.22 9.66
CA SER A 273 8.73 -0.33 10.12
C SER A 273 9.98 0.38 9.59
N ASN A 274 9.83 1.43 8.77
CA ASN A 274 10.92 2.35 8.42
C ASN A 274 11.25 3.31 9.56
N ASN A 275 10.28 3.61 10.45
CA ASN A 275 10.57 4.20 11.74
C ASN A 275 11.11 3.09 12.67
N THR A 276 12.22 3.36 13.34
CA THR A 276 12.89 2.35 14.22
C THR A 276 12.61 2.57 15.71
N SER A 277 11.68 3.48 16.04
CA SER A 277 11.26 3.76 17.42
C SER A 277 10.30 2.66 17.90
N SER A 278 10.85 1.57 18.45
CA SER A 278 10.02 0.49 19.02
C SER A 278 9.09 0.98 20.13
N ALA A 279 9.46 2.04 20.84
CA ALA A 279 8.61 2.64 21.87
C ALA A 279 7.35 3.31 21.29
N GLU A 280 7.46 3.98 20.12
CA GLU A 280 6.28 4.54 19.44
C GLU A 280 5.36 3.44 18.93
N HIS A 281 5.90 2.39 18.32
CA HIS A 281 5.13 1.24 17.87
C HIS A 281 4.44 0.52 19.06
N GLU A 282 5.14 0.33 20.17
CA GLU A 282 4.55 -0.28 21.37
C GLU A 282 3.39 0.55 21.91
N GLN A 283 3.58 1.88 21.99
CA GLN A 283 2.52 2.78 22.44
C GLN A 283 1.30 2.69 21.49
N PHE A 284 1.52 2.71 20.19
CA PHE A 284 0.43 2.61 19.20
C PHE A 284 -0.34 1.28 19.33
N ILE A 285 0.39 0.16 19.43
CA ILE A 285 -0.20 -1.18 19.64
C ILE A 285 -1.09 -1.19 20.87
N GLN A 286 -0.56 -0.72 22.00
CA GLN A 286 -1.29 -0.72 23.28
C GLN A 286 -2.54 0.17 23.24
N GLU A 287 -2.43 1.39 22.72
CA GLU A 287 -3.57 2.30 22.57
C GLU A 287 -4.64 1.73 21.64
N THR A 288 -4.23 1.04 20.59
CA THR A 288 -5.12 0.43 19.61
C THR A 288 -5.84 -0.78 20.20
N ILE A 289 -5.14 -1.66 20.90
CA ILE A 289 -5.73 -2.83 21.59
C ILE A 289 -6.71 -2.36 22.68
N GLU A 290 -6.34 -1.33 23.45
CA GLU A 290 -7.21 -0.80 24.51
C GLU A 290 -8.55 -0.30 23.98
N LYS A 291 -8.58 0.26 22.75
CA LYS A 291 -9.79 0.69 22.07
C LYS A 291 -10.59 -0.47 21.45
N ASN A 292 -9.98 -1.64 21.28
CA ASN A 292 -10.51 -2.80 20.55
C ASN A 292 -10.42 -4.10 21.36
N LYS A 293 -10.74 -4.05 22.65
CA LYS A 293 -10.60 -5.21 23.59
C LYS A 293 -11.44 -6.43 23.22
N ASP A 294 -12.49 -6.23 22.43
CA ASP A 294 -13.40 -7.26 21.97
C ASP A 294 -12.88 -8.01 20.73
N ALA A 295 -11.79 -7.56 20.13
CA ALA A 295 -11.16 -8.26 19.03
C ALA A 295 -10.64 -9.63 19.48
N LYS A 296 -11.00 -10.69 18.77
CA LYS A 296 -10.50 -12.05 19.03
C LYS A 296 -9.09 -12.25 18.46
N TRP A 297 -8.86 -11.71 17.26
CA TRP A 297 -7.60 -11.83 16.54
C TRP A 297 -6.88 -10.49 16.46
N ARG A 298 -5.58 -10.51 16.74
CA ARG A 298 -4.68 -9.36 16.64
C ARG A 298 -3.62 -9.64 15.59
N ILE A 299 -3.77 -9.02 14.44
CA ILE A 299 -2.91 -9.22 13.29
C ILE A 299 -2.06 -7.96 13.11
N VAL A 300 -0.75 -8.08 13.22
CA VAL A 300 0.19 -7.01 12.91
C VAL A 300 0.69 -7.19 11.48
N THR A 301 0.84 -6.10 10.75
CA THR A 301 1.41 -6.12 9.41
C THR A 301 2.43 -4.99 9.26
N PHE A 302 3.56 -5.26 8.61
CA PHE A 302 4.59 -4.28 8.27
C PHE A 302 5.54 -4.84 7.22
N HIS A 303 6.40 -3.99 6.65
CA HIS A 303 7.19 -4.39 5.51
C HIS A 303 8.40 -5.29 5.86
N HIS A 304 9.32 -4.83 6.72
CA HIS A 304 10.60 -5.52 6.95
C HIS A 304 10.42 -6.89 7.59
N SER A 305 10.85 -7.95 6.89
CA SER A 305 10.68 -9.34 7.32
C SER A 305 11.64 -9.71 8.45
N ILE A 306 11.17 -9.65 9.70
CA ILE A 306 11.98 -10.04 10.87
C ILE A 306 12.17 -11.55 11.01
N TYR A 307 11.38 -12.36 10.30
CA TYR A 307 11.56 -13.81 10.15
C TYR A 307 11.45 -14.21 8.68
N SER A 308 12.59 -14.36 8.03
CA SER A 308 12.73 -14.78 6.64
C SER A 308 13.91 -15.73 6.47
N VAL A 309 14.11 -16.25 5.27
CA VAL A 309 15.16 -17.23 4.94
C VAL A 309 16.05 -16.79 3.78
N ALA A 310 15.96 -15.54 3.36
CA ALA A 310 16.78 -14.99 2.28
C ALA A 310 17.74 -13.91 2.81
N SER A 311 18.36 -13.14 1.93
CA SER A 311 19.54 -12.33 2.24
C SER A 311 19.36 -11.27 3.31
N HIS A 312 18.18 -10.63 3.34
CA HIS A 312 17.93 -9.57 4.32
C HIS A 312 17.76 -10.10 5.75
N SER A 313 17.43 -11.38 5.93
CA SER A 313 17.16 -11.98 7.26
C SER A 313 18.34 -11.89 8.24
N LEU A 314 19.55 -11.67 7.76
CA LEU A 314 20.79 -11.58 8.54
C LEU A 314 21.34 -10.15 8.66
N GLU A 315 20.67 -9.16 8.09
CA GLU A 315 21.10 -7.76 8.19
C GLU A 315 20.90 -7.23 9.60
N ASP A 316 21.88 -6.46 10.09
CA ASP A 316 21.85 -5.86 11.45
C ASP A 316 20.55 -5.08 11.69
N SER A 317 20.05 -4.41 10.67
CA SER A 317 18.81 -3.64 10.71
C SER A 317 17.58 -4.51 10.94
N ILE A 318 17.54 -5.71 10.36
CA ILE A 318 16.46 -6.69 10.53
C ILE A 318 16.59 -7.40 11.89
N LEU A 319 17.81 -7.79 12.25
CA LEU A 319 18.08 -8.41 13.57
C LEU A 319 17.69 -7.46 14.71
N SER A 320 18.03 -6.18 14.61
CA SER A 320 17.63 -5.16 15.60
C SER A 320 16.12 -5.00 15.70
N ARG A 321 15.39 -4.99 14.58
CA ARG A 321 13.92 -4.96 14.57
C ARG A 321 13.34 -6.22 15.23
N ARG A 322 13.89 -7.40 14.95
CA ARG A 322 13.48 -8.66 15.59
C ARG A 322 13.64 -8.58 17.09
N GLU A 323 14.82 -8.16 17.56
CA GLU A 323 15.14 -8.07 19.00
C GLU A 323 14.20 -7.09 19.73
N THR A 324 13.78 -6.02 19.09
CA THR A 324 12.95 -4.98 19.72
C THR A 324 11.45 -5.22 19.59
N LEU A 325 10.96 -5.76 18.45
CA LEU A 325 9.52 -5.91 18.19
C LEU A 325 8.95 -7.22 18.76
N VAL A 326 9.72 -8.34 18.72
CA VAL A 326 9.20 -9.63 19.20
C VAL A 326 8.73 -9.57 20.65
N PRO A 327 9.48 -9.00 21.61
CA PRO A 327 8.99 -8.88 22.99
C PRO A 327 7.73 -8.00 23.11
N ILE A 328 7.55 -7.03 22.22
CA ILE A 328 6.34 -6.19 22.19
C ILE A 328 5.15 -7.02 21.71
N PHE A 329 5.33 -7.84 20.69
CA PHE A 329 4.27 -8.69 20.16
C PHE A 329 3.83 -9.74 21.19
N ASP A 330 4.77 -10.41 21.84
CA ASP A 330 4.47 -11.38 22.92
C ASP A 330 3.70 -10.72 24.07
N LYS A 331 4.16 -9.55 24.53
CA LYS A 331 3.52 -8.79 25.63
C LYS A 331 2.09 -8.38 25.34
N ASN A 332 1.77 -8.17 24.05
CA ASN A 332 0.47 -7.66 23.60
C ASN A 332 -0.40 -8.76 22.95
N ASP A 333 -0.04 -10.03 23.12
CA ASP A 333 -0.76 -11.20 22.61
C ASP A 333 -1.09 -11.03 21.11
N ILE A 334 -0.09 -10.77 20.27
CA ILE A 334 -0.24 -10.70 18.83
C ILE A 334 -0.26 -12.13 18.26
N ASP A 335 -1.33 -12.47 17.54
CA ASP A 335 -1.52 -13.82 16.98
C ASP A 335 -0.70 -14.06 15.72
N VAL A 336 -0.70 -13.06 14.80
CA VAL A 336 -0.08 -13.20 13.47
C VAL A 336 0.65 -11.93 13.08
N VAL A 337 1.81 -12.08 12.44
CA VAL A 337 2.58 -10.99 11.84
C VAL A 337 2.78 -11.28 10.36
N LEU A 338 2.36 -10.35 9.50
CA LEU A 338 2.43 -10.43 8.03
C LEU A 338 3.45 -9.42 7.50
N MET A 339 4.38 -9.90 6.66
CA MET A 339 5.53 -9.12 6.20
C MET A 339 5.85 -9.35 4.72
N GLY A 340 6.67 -8.46 4.12
CA GLY A 340 7.24 -8.54 2.77
C GLY A 340 8.76 -8.53 2.75
N HIS A 341 9.36 -7.64 1.94
CA HIS A 341 10.76 -7.24 1.91
C HIS A 341 11.75 -8.28 1.34
N ASP A 342 11.71 -9.52 1.75
CA ASP A 342 12.76 -10.48 1.43
C ASP A 342 12.42 -11.40 0.23
N HIS A 343 11.35 -11.06 -0.51
CA HIS A 343 10.94 -11.68 -1.78
C HIS A 343 11.07 -13.21 -1.82
N VAL A 344 10.71 -13.86 -0.71
CA VAL A 344 10.73 -15.31 -0.50
C VAL A 344 9.55 -15.68 0.39
N TYR A 345 8.90 -16.80 0.16
CA TYR A 345 7.86 -17.25 1.06
C TYR A 345 8.47 -17.93 2.28
N THR A 346 8.12 -17.43 3.47
CA THR A 346 8.49 -18.06 4.74
C THR A 346 7.33 -18.01 5.71
N ARG A 347 6.99 -19.16 6.32
CA ARG A 347 6.08 -19.24 7.44
C ARG A 347 6.83 -19.88 8.63
N SER A 348 6.82 -19.19 9.77
CA SER A 348 7.43 -19.73 11.00
C SER A 348 6.58 -20.85 11.62
N TYR A 349 7.13 -21.57 12.57
CA TYR A 349 6.32 -22.13 13.66
C TYR A 349 5.70 -20.99 14.47
N GLN A 350 4.75 -21.27 15.37
CA GLN A 350 4.43 -20.31 16.42
C GLN A 350 5.68 -20.04 17.24
N MET A 351 5.88 -18.78 17.60
CA MET A 351 7.07 -18.31 18.29
C MET A 351 6.68 -17.69 19.62
N GLU A 352 7.41 -18.02 20.67
CA GLU A 352 7.35 -17.31 21.96
C GLU A 352 8.75 -16.77 22.27
N GLY A 353 8.89 -15.47 22.34
CA GLY A 353 10.21 -14.84 22.27
C GLY A 353 10.92 -15.24 20.98
N PHE A 354 12.11 -15.78 21.12
CA PHE A 354 12.93 -16.21 20.00
C PHE A 354 12.95 -17.74 19.81
N LYS A 355 11.96 -18.45 20.40
CA LYS A 355 11.88 -19.92 20.35
C LYS A 355 10.65 -20.39 19.60
N GLU A 356 10.87 -21.38 18.77
CA GLU A 356 9.80 -22.10 18.08
C GLU A 356 9.01 -23.02 19.03
N LEU A 357 7.69 -22.91 18.98
CA LEU A 357 6.76 -23.77 19.69
C LEU A 357 6.26 -24.88 18.74
N LYS A 358 7.06 -25.94 18.60
CA LYS A 358 6.78 -27.04 17.64
C LYS A 358 5.70 -28.03 18.13
N ASN A 359 5.41 -28.04 19.45
CA ASN A 359 4.50 -29.00 20.07
C ASN A 359 3.20 -28.31 20.48
N GLN A 360 2.45 -27.83 19.51
CA GLN A 360 1.12 -27.25 19.70
C GLN A 360 0.04 -28.37 19.83
N THR A 361 -1.04 -28.05 20.49
CA THR A 361 -2.22 -28.95 20.52
C THR A 361 -2.89 -28.93 19.15
N LEU A 362 -3.13 -30.12 18.59
CA LEU A 362 -3.78 -30.23 17.29
C LEU A 362 -5.17 -30.89 17.43
N ASP A 363 -6.10 -30.45 16.58
CA ASP A 363 -7.38 -31.15 16.38
C ASP A 363 -7.20 -32.39 15.49
N ASN A 364 -8.34 -33.07 15.17
CA ASN A 364 -8.33 -34.26 14.34
C ASN A 364 -8.00 -33.98 12.85
N GLU A 365 -8.05 -32.72 12.43
CA GLU A 365 -7.75 -32.26 11.07
C GLU A 365 -6.31 -31.74 10.96
N GLY A 366 -5.59 -31.65 12.08
CA GLY A 366 -4.21 -31.15 12.15
C GLY A 366 -4.11 -29.64 12.33
N ASN A 367 -5.20 -28.96 12.66
CA ASN A 367 -5.17 -27.53 12.96
C ASN A 367 -4.69 -27.32 14.41
N VAL A 368 -3.98 -26.24 14.64
CA VAL A 368 -3.58 -25.83 15.99
C VAL A 368 -4.80 -25.31 16.75
N VAL A 369 -5.03 -25.82 17.93
CA VAL A 369 -6.13 -25.41 18.81
C VAL A 369 -5.58 -24.52 19.92
N ASP A 370 -6.21 -23.36 20.11
CA ASP A 370 -5.78 -22.33 21.07
C ASP A 370 -4.27 -22.07 20.93
N PRO A 371 -3.80 -21.52 19.77
CA PRO A 371 -2.38 -21.38 19.48
C PRO A 371 -1.68 -20.53 20.55
N GLU A 372 -0.56 -21.04 21.05
CA GLU A 372 0.36 -20.27 21.88
C GLU A 372 1.39 -19.58 21.01
N GLY A 373 1.75 -18.34 21.35
CA GLY A 373 2.76 -17.55 20.64
C GLY A 373 2.28 -16.94 19.32
N THR A 374 3.17 -16.28 18.62
CA THR A 374 2.92 -15.51 17.40
C THR A 374 3.35 -16.27 16.15
N LEU A 375 2.52 -16.29 15.10
CA LEU A 375 2.87 -16.81 13.78
C LEU A 375 3.42 -15.69 12.89
N TYR A 376 4.59 -15.90 12.29
CA TYR A 376 5.21 -14.95 11.37
C TYR A 376 5.15 -15.49 9.92
N LEU A 377 4.74 -14.62 8.98
CA LEU A 377 4.67 -14.94 7.57
C LEU A 377 5.33 -13.83 6.75
N THR A 378 6.32 -14.19 5.95
CA THR A 378 6.93 -13.34 4.93
C THR A 378 6.40 -13.73 3.56
N ALA A 379 5.83 -12.76 2.84
CA ALA A 379 5.31 -12.95 1.50
C ALA A 379 6.40 -12.81 0.44
N ASN A 380 6.29 -13.58 -0.65
CA ASN A 380 7.14 -13.45 -1.83
C ASN A 380 6.62 -12.34 -2.74
N SER A 381 7.43 -11.90 -3.73
CA SER A 381 7.04 -10.88 -4.72
C SER A 381 5.74 -11.25 -5.45
N ALA A 382 4.80 -10.33 -5.47
CA ALA A 382 3.52 -10.52 -6.12
C ALA A 382 3.52 -10.18 -7.62
N SER A 383 4.41 -9.29 -8.07
CA SER A 383 4.59 -8.98 -9.49
C SER A 383 5.62 -9.88 -10.18
N GLY A 384 6.54 -10.45 -9.40
CA GLY A 384 7.69 -11.17 -9.93
C GLY A 384 8.82 -10.25 -10.39
N SER A 385 8.79 -8.98 -10.02
CA SER A 385 9.80 -7.99 -10.35
C SER A 385 11.21 -8.39 -9.88
N LYS A 386 11.27 -9.09 -8.73
CA LYS A 386 12.53 -9.50 -8.10
C LYS A 386 12.32 -10.70 -7.18
N TYR A 387 13.36 -11.57 -7.09
CA TYR A 387 13.37 -12.71 -6.17
C TYR A 387 14.72 -12.86 -5.49
N TYR A 388 14.70 -13.23 -4.20
CA TYR A 388 15.90 -13.63 -3.47
C TYR A 388 15.96 -15.15 -3.30
N ASN A 389 17.18 -15.70 -3.24
CA ASN A 389 17.36 -17.11 -3.00
C ASN A 389 17.34 -17.43 -1.52
N ILE A 390 16.83 -18.60 -1.17
CA ILE A 390 16.97 -19.15 0.18
C ILE A 390 18.46 -19.34 0.50
N LEU A 391 18.90 -18.91 1.67
CA LEU A 391 20.27 -19.13 2.16
C LEU A 391 20.41 -20.57 2.68
N GLU A 392 20.91 -21.46 1.82
CA GLU A 392 20.98 -22.91 2.12
C GLU A 392 21.97 -23.27 3.22
N ASN A 393 22.98 -22.42 3.47
CA ASN A 393 24.02 -22.65 4.47
C ASN A 393 23.65 -22.18 5.89
N GLU A 394 22.45 -21.59 6.04
CA GLU A 394 21.96 -21.07 7.29
C GLU A 394 20.87 -21.99 7.89
N ASP A 395 20.92 -22.18 9.18
CA ASP A 395 19.92 -22.96 9.92
C ASP A 395 18.82 -22.04 10.46
N PHE A 396 17.75 -21.88 9.69
CA PHE A 396 16.57 -21.14 10.10
C PHE A 396 15.58 -22.06 10.84
N THR A 397 15.89 -22.45 12.07
CA THR A 397 15.10 -23.40 12.88
C THR A 397 13.66 -22.96 13.08
N TYR A 398 13.40 -21.67 13.01
CA TYR A 398 12.07 -21.08 13.12
C TYR A 398 11.18 -21.31 11.90
N ALA A 399 11.74 -21.59 10.73
CA ALA A 399 10.99 -21.74 9.49
C ALA A 399 10.30 -23.11 9.43
N ALA A 400 8.97 -23.12 9.55
CA ALA A 400 8.17 -24.33 9.36
C ALA A 400 7.95 -24.65 7.89
N VAL A 401 7.80 -23.60 7.06
CA VAL A 401 7.66 -23.69 5.60
C VAL A 401 8.50 -22.59 4.97
N LYS A 402 9.20 -22.94 3.92
CA LYS A 402 9.95 -22.01 3.06
C LYS A 402 9.83 -22.42 1.61
N ASP A 403 9.61 -21.47 0.72
CA ASP A 403 9.56 -21.72 -0.73
C ASP A 403 10.11 -20.55 -1.53
N GLN A 404 10.82 -20.86 -2.60
CA GLN A 404 11.26 -19.91 -3.60
C GLN A 404 11.22 -20.56 -4.99
N SER A 405 10.05 -20.59 -5.56
CA SER A 405 9.82 -21.14 -6.90
C SER A 405 10.08 -20.12 -8.02
N LYS A 406 10.44 -18.87 -7.68
CA LYS A 406 10.67 -17.75 -8.62
C LYS A 406 9.47 -17.50 -9.55
N VAL A 407 8.31 -17.54 -8.97
CA VAL A 407 7.04 -17.18 -9.61
C VAL A 407 6.31 -16.16 -8.75
N PRO A 408 5.50 -15.25 -9.34
CA PRO A 408 4.66 -14.35 -8.58
C PRO A 408 3.75 -15.13 -7.63
N THR A 409 3.61 -14.64 -6.40
CA THR A 409 2.90 -15.35 -5.34
C THR A 409 1.95 -14.41 -4.60
N ILE A 410 0.76 -14.90 -4.31
CA ILE A 410 -0.21 -14.25 -3.43
C ILE A 410 -0.82 -15.29 -2.50
N SER A 411 -1.09 -14.93 -1.25
CA SER A 411 -1.69 -15.83 -0.26
C SER A 411 -3.13 -15.43 0.02
N ASN A 412 -4.02 -16.42 0.19
CA ASN A 412 -5.37 -16.20 0.71
C ASN A 412 -5.41 -16.63 2.18
N ILE A 413 -5.94 -15.78 3.04
CA ILE A 413 -6.11 -16.03 4.46
C ILE A 413 -7.61 -15.98 4.77
N GLU A 414 -8.14 -17.06 5.31
CA GLU A 414 -9.56 -17.19 5.66
C GLU A 414 -9.74 -16.96 7.16
N MET A 415 -10.74 -16.15 7.51
CA MET A 415 -11.14 -15.83 8.87
C MET A 415 -12.56 -16.34 9.10
N THR A 416 -12.74 -17.11 10.17
CA THR A 416 -14.04 -17.59 10.62
C THR A 416 -14.21 -17.36 12.10
N ASP A 417 -15.45 -17.27 12.57
CA ASP A 417 -15.78 -17.16 13.99
C ASP A 417 -15.32 -18.37 14.82
#